data_2e3c32a1600141f087665840a359f33c
#
_entry.id   2e3c32a1600141f087665840a359f33c
#
_cell.length_a   1.000
_cell.length_b   1.000
_cell.length_c   1.000
_cell.angle_alpha   90.00
_cell.angle_beta   90.00
_cell.angle_gamma   90.00
#
_symmetry.space_group_name_H-M   'P 1'
#
loop_
_entity.id
_entity.type
_entity.pdbx_description
1 polymer ?
#
loop_
_entity_poly.entity_id
_entity_poly.type
_entity_poly.pdbx_seq_one_letter_code
_entity_poly.pdbx_strand_id
1 'polypeptide(L)'
;MARAALPPLPLRDGVGPSCVAVPGAGWPTVLDFLAERLPTLTRDEWQHRLDSGQVLDAQGHPVAAELPCRGGLRLFYYRGWADEPALDGAPEQIVFQDDWLVVADKPHFMPVTPGGRFVQRSLLVRLRRRLGIDGLSPIHRIDRETAGLVAFAVQPDTRAGYQALFRDRAVHKRYEAVAPALPALALPRTHRSRL
;
A
#
# COMPACT_ATOMS: atom_id res chain seq x y z
N MET A 1 12.10 12.86 -13.24
CA MET A 1 11.25 12.15 -14.24
C MET A 1 9.87 11.97 -13.63
N ALA A 2 8.84 12.56 -14.21
CA ALA A 2 7.46 12.38 -13.76
C ALA A 2 7.08 10.91 -13.90
N ARG A 3 6.64 10.31 -12.80
CA ARG A 3 6.13 8.94 -12.79
C ARG A 3 4.85 8.94 -13.62
N ALA A 4 4.88 8.29 -14.79
CA ALA A 4 3.70 8.19 -15.64
C ALA A 4 2.50 7.75 -14.79
N ALA A 5 1.37 8.46 -14.91
CA ALA A 5 0.14 8.11 -14.22
C ALA A 5 -0.19 6.64 -14.53
N LEU A 6 -0.52 5.88 -13.49
CA LEU A 6 -1.00 4.51 -13.65
C LEU A 6 -2.34 4.58 -14.41
N PRO A 7 -2.61 3.66 -15.35
CA PRO A 7 -3.94 3.58 -15.94
C PRO A 7 -4.98 3.37 -14.84
N PRO A 8 -6.17 3.94 -14.99
CA PRO A 8 -7.23 3.84 -13.99
C PRO A 8 -7.87 2.44 -14.02
N LEU A 9 -7.12 1.42 -13.65
CA LEU A 9 -7.72 0.10 -13.41
C LEU A 9 -8.55 0.17 -12.13
N PRO A 10 -9.75 -0.41 -12.12
CA PRO A 10 -10.68 -0.31 -11.01
C PRO A 10 -10.11 -0.91 -9.74
N LEU A 11 -10.57 -0.44 -8.59
CA LEU A 11 -10.32 -1.14 -7.33
C LEU A 11 -11.12 -2.45 -7.32
N ARG A 12 -10.54 -3.49 -6.73
CA ARG A 12 -11.25 -4.72 -6.37
C ARG A 12 -11.30 -4.81 -4.85
N ASP A 13 -12.48 -4.76 -4.28
CA ASP A 13 -12.69 -4.74 -2.82
C ASP A 13 -11.83 -3.68 -2.09
N GLY A 14 -11.74 -2.47 -2.64
CA GLY A 14 -10.94 -1.37 -2.10
C GLY A 14 -9.43 -1.48 -2.34
N VAL A 15 -8.96 -2.57 -2.98
CA VAL A 15 -7.55 -2.81 -3.29
C VAL A 15 -7.24 -2.37 -4.71
N GLY A 16 -6.27 -1.48 -4.86
CA GLY A 16 -5.75 -1.09 -6.17
C GLY A 16 -4.80 -2.15 -6.76
N PRO A 17 -4.66 -2.16 -8.08
CA PRO A 17 -3.73 -3.07 -8.73
C PRO A 17 -2.29 -2.77 -8.33
N SER A 18 -1.51 -3.81 -8.15
CA SER A 18 -0.05 -3.74 -8.11
C SER A 18 0.48 -3.66 -9.53
N CYS A 19 1.57 -2.93 -9.74
CA CYS A 19 2.22 -2.82 -11.04
C CYS A 19 3.68 -3.28 -10.93
N VAL A 20 4.09 -4.12 -11.86
CA VAL A 20 5.49 -4.44 -12.08
C VAL A 20 5.87 -4.10 -13.50
N ALA A 21 7.02 -3.46 -13.69
CA ALA A 21 7.57 -3.16 -15.02
C ALA A 21 8.69 -4.14 -15.34
N VAL A 22 8.70 -4.66 -16.57
CA VAL A 22 9.78 -5.48 -17.08
C VAL A 22 10.99 -4.56 -17.34
N PRO A 23 12.13 -4.76 -16.68
CA PRO A 23 13.26 -3.82 -16.75
C PRO A 23 14.05 -3.92 -18.06
N GLY A 24 13.97 -5.04 -18.79
CA GLY A 24 14.74 -5.29 -20.01
C GLY A 24 14.52 -6.70 -20.53
N ALA A 25 15.47 -7.19 -21.32
CA ALA A 25 15.51 -8.59 -21.77
C ALA A 25 16.07 -9.50 -20.66
N GLY A 26 15.75 -10.78 -20.71
CA GLY A 26 16.26 -11.78 -19.77
C GLY A 26 15.30 -12.93 -19.51
N TRP A 27 14.03 -12.73 -19.82
CA TRP A 27 13.00 -13.74 -19.64
C TRP A 27 12.32 -14.05 -21.00
N PRO A 28 12.19 -15.33 -21.37
CA PRO A 28 11.51 -15.72 -22.60
C PRO A 28 10.04 -15.27 -22.61
N THR A 29 9.34 -15.50 -21.50
CA THR A 29 7.90 -15.24 -21.38
C THR A 29 7.55 -14.38 -20.17
N VAL A 30 6.33 -13.83 -20.16
CA VAL A 30 5.78 -13.11 -19.02
C VAL A 30 5.68 -14.02 -17.78
N LEU A 31 5.32 -15.29 -17.97
CA LEU A 31 5.29 -16.26 -16.87
C LEU A 31 6.67 -16.43 -16.22
N ASP A 32 7.73 -16.57 -17.02
CA ASP A 32 9.10 -16.72 -16.51
C ASP A 32 9.53 -15.50 -15.69
N PHE A 33 9.21 -14.30 -16.20
CA PHE A 33 9.47 -13.04 -15.49
C PHE A 33 8.74 -12.96 -14.16
N LEU A 34 7.45 -13.25 -14.12
CA LEU A 34 6.64 -13.14 -12.92
C LEU A 34 7.08 -14.15 -11.85
N ALA A 35 7.33 -15.41 -12.25
CA ALA A 35 7.75 -16.47 -11.34
C ALA A 35 9.10 -16.18 -10.68
N GLU A 36 10.06 -15.62 -11.43
CA GLU A 36 11.37 -15.27 -10.90
C GLU A 36 11.34 -13.96 -10.10
N ARG A 37 10.68 -12.92 -10.63
CA ARG A 37 10.74 -11.59 -10.04
C ARG A 37 9.81 -11.42 -8.83
N LEU A 38 8.76 -12.18 -8.76
CA LEU A 38 7.75 -12.14 -7.70
C LEU A 38 7.56 -13.53 -7.06
N PRO A 39 8.58 -14.03 -6.33
CA PRO A 39 8.62 -15.40 -5.79
C PRO A 39 7.63 -15.65 -4.64
N THR A 40 6.81 -14.66 -4.31
CA THR A 40 5.73 -14.81 -3.30
C THR A 40 4.65 -15.78 -3.76
N LEU A 41 4.49 -15.96 -5.06
CA LEU A 41 3.64 -16.97 -5.68
C LEU A 41 4.51 -17.96 -6.46
N THR A 42 4.09 -19.21 -6.47
CA THR A 42 4.71 -20.26 -7.29
C THR A 42 4.47 -20.04 -8.77
N ARG A 43 5.23 -20.72 -9.62
CA ARG A 43 5.06 -20.69 -11.08
C ARG A 43 3.63 -21.11 -11.48
N ASP A 44 3.09 -22.16 -10.84
CA ASP A 44 1.76 -22.70 -11.13
C ASP A 44 0.66 -21.72 -10.72
N GLU A 45 0.84 -21.01 -9.61
CA GLU A 45 -0.09 -19.95 -9.20
C GLU A 45 -0.07 -18.77 -10.17
N TRP A 46 1.10 -18.39 -10.70
CA TRP A 46 1.20 -17.37 -11.74
C TRP A 46 0.57 -17.82 -13.05
N GLN A 47 0.81 -19.09 -13.47
CA GLN A 47 0.15 -19.68 -14.62
C GLN A 47 -1.37 -19.58 -14.49
N HIS A 48 -1.92 -20.06 -13.36
CA HIS A 48 -3.36 -20.00 -13.09
C HIS A 48 -3.91 -18.57 -13.15
N ARG A 49 -3.18 -17.58 -12.63
CA ARG A 49 -3.58 -16.18 -12.68
C ARG A 49 -3.58 -15.59 -14.09
N LEU A 50 -2.63 -15.98 -14.92
CA LEU A 50 -2.57 -15.57 -16.31
C LEU A 50 -3.72 -16.18 -17.08
N ASP A 51 -3.96 -17.49 -16.94
CA ASP A 51 -5.03 -18.23 -17.61
C ASP A 51 -6.43 -17.72 -17.21
N SER A 52 -6.59 -17.29 -15.96
CA SER A 52 -7.85 -16.72 -15.46
C SER A 52 -7.99 -15.21 -15.70
N GLY A 53 -7.08 -14.59 -16.48
CA GLY A 53 -7.15 -13.16 -16.83
C GLY A 53 -6.96 -12.21 -15.65
N GLN A 54 -6.26 -12.64 -14.60
CA GLN A 54 -6.01 -11.81 -13.41
C GLN A 54 -4.74 -10.95 -13.53
N VAL A 55 -3.95 -11.16 -14.59
CA VAL A 55 -2.80 -10.32 -14.94
C VAL A 55 -3.15 -9.51 -16.18
N LEU A 56 -3.02 -8.19 -16.09
CA LEU A 56 -3.49 -7.25 -17.10
C LEU A 56 -2.32 -6.42 -17.62
N ASP A 57 -2.46 -5.95 -18.87
CA ASP A 57 -1.58 -4.95 -19.45
C ASP A 57 -1.95 -3.52 -19.01
N ALA A 58 -1.28 -2.52 -19.59
CA ALA A 58 -1.53 -1.10 -19.31
C ALA A 58 -2.90 -0.60 -19.81
N GLN A 59 -3.56 -1.34 -20.69
CA GLN A 59 -4.88 -1.06 -21.23
C GLN A 59 -6.01 -1.82 -20.50
N GLY A 60 -5.61 -2.72 -19.57
CA GLY A 60 -6.55 -3.54 -18.81
C GLY A 60 -6.94 -4.84 -19.51
N HIS A 61 -6.24 -5.23 -20.56
CA HIS A 61 -6.48 -6.50 -21.25
C HIS A 61 -5.72 -7.64 -20.55
N PRO A 62 -6.30 -8.85 -20.48
CA PRO A 62 -5.60 -10.02 -19.99
C PRO A 62 -4.32 -10.32 -20.77
N VAL A 63 -3.29 -10.71 -20.07
CA VAL A 63 -1.97 -11.06 -20.64
C VAL A 63 -1.81 -12.57 -20.65
N ALA A 64 -1.41 -13.14 -21.81
CA ALA A 64 -1.13 -14.57 -21.93
C ALA A 64 0.22 -14.93 -21.26
N ALA A 65 0.32 -16.15 -20.73
CA ALA A 65 1.52 -16.64 -20.07
C ALA A 65 2.74 -16.68 -21.02
N GLU A 66 2.52 -17.07 -22.26
CA GLU A 66 3.51 -17.24 -23.33
C GLU A 66 3.88 -15.92 -24.03
N LEU A 67 3.24 -14.80 -23.66
CA LEU A 67 3.59 -13.51 -24.26
C LEU A 67 5.09 -13.25 -24.10
N PRO A 68 5.82 -12.96 -25.20
CA PRO A 68 7.23 -12.65 -25.14
C PRO A 68 7.53 -11.48 -24.20
N CYS A 69 8.42 -11.69 -23.24
CA CYS A 69 8.77 -10.70 -22.25
C CYS A 69 9.65 -9.61 -22.88
N ARG A 70 9.15 -8.37 -22.91
CA ARG A 70 9.85 -7.23 -23.52
C ARG A 70 10.05 -6.13 -22.51
N GLY A 71 11.21 -5.45 -22.55
CA GLY A 71 11.49 -4.30 -21.70
C GLY A 71 10.44 -3.20 -21.85
N GLY A 72 10.09 -2.59 -20.72
CA GLY A 72 9.06 -1.55 -20.67
C GLY A 72 7.62 -2.06 -20.57
N LEU A 73 7.36 -3.37 -20.76
CA LEU A 73 6.03 -3.95 -20.50
C LEU A 73 5.63 -3.73 -19.04
N ARG A 74 4.42 -3.24 -18.83
CA ARG A 74 3.85 -3.02 -17.49
C ARG A 74 2.73 -4.01 -17.27
N LEU A 75 2.89 -4.80 -16.21
CA LEU A 75 1.93 -5.83 -15.82
C LEU A 75 1.25 -5.42 -14.54
N PHE A 76 -0.07 -5.56 -14.52
CA PHE A 76 -0.93 -5.20 -13.40
C PHE A 76 -1.62 -6.44 -12.86
N TYR A 77 -1.65 -6.58 -11.54
CA TYR A 77 -2.32 -7.70 -10.87
C TYR A 77 -2.84 -7.27 -9.51
N TYR A 78 -3.89 -7.94 -9.05
CA TYR A 78 -4.42 -7.68 -7.71
C TYR A 78 -3.83 -8.67 -6.72
N ARG A 79 -3.27 -8.14 -5.65
CA ARG A 79 -2.80 -8.98 -4.55
C ARG A 79 -3.98 -9.49 -3.75
N GLY A 80 -3.99 -10.76 -3.45
CA GLY A 80 -4.91 -11.41 -2.54
C GLY A 80 -4.14 -12.41 -1.69
N TRP A 81 -4.50 -12.53 -0.43
CA TRP A 81 -4.01 -13.57 0.47
C TRP A 81 -5.21 -14.33 1.00
N ALA A 82 -5.24 -15.63 0.77
CA ALA A 82 -6.29 -16.48 1.33
C ALA A 82 -6.25 -16.46 2.87
N ASP A 83 -5.04 -16.40 3.44
CA ASP A 83 -4.78 -16.46 4.89
C ASP A 83 -4.17 -15.16 5.42
N GLU A 84 -4.85 -14.05 5.20
CA GLU A 84 -4.42 -12.77 5.78
C GLU A 84 -4.59 -12.82 7.31
N PRO A 85 -3.53 -12.56 8.10
CA PRO A 85 -3.59 -12.68 9.56
C PRO A 85 -4.71 -11.84 10.15
N ALA A 86 -5.42 -12.39 11.12
CA ALA A 86 -6.40 -11.64 11.88
C ALA A 86 -5.74 -10.42 12.53
N LEU A 87 -6.47 -9.33 12.64
CA LEU A 87 -6.07 -8.19 13.46
C LEU A 87 -6.82 -8.30 14.78
N ASP A 88 -6.06 -8.58 15.82
CA ASP A 88 -6.59 -8.58 17.17
C ASP A 88 -6.68 -7.15 17.69
N GLY A 89 -7.76 -6.82 18.40
CA GLY A 89 -7.94 -5.52 19.03
C GLY A 89 -9.16 -4.75 18.52
N ALA A 90 -9.27 -3.51 19.00
CA ALA A 90 -10.35 -2.60 18.63
C ALA A 90 -10.28 -2.23 17.14
N PRO A 91 -11.44 -2.03 16.48
CA PRO A 91 -11.47 -1.52 15.12
C PRO A 91 -10.95 -0.07 15.07
N GLU A 92 -10.53 0.35 13.88
CA GLU A 92 -10.22 1.75 13.61
C GLU A 92 -11.44 2.65 13.83
N GLN A 93 -11.20 3.86 14.32
CA GLN A 93 -12.24 4.87 14.52
C GLN A 93 -12.02 6.06 13.58
N ILE A 94 -13.10 6.55 12.97
CA ILE A 94 -13.07 7.81 12.23
C ILE A 94 -13.30 8.92 13.25
N VAL A 95 -12.29 9.79 13.43
CA VAL A 95 -12.35 10.90 14.39
C VAL A 95 -12.70 12.23 13.73
N PHE A 96 -12.51 12.31 12.39
CA PHE A 96 -12.90 13.47 11.61
C PHE A 96 -13.16 13.05 10.15
N GLN A 97 -14.17 13.66 9.53
CA GLN A 97 -14.45 13.49 8.11
C GLN A 97 -15.16 14.74 7.56
N ASP A 98 -14.67 15.22 6.42
CA ASP A 98 -15.33 16.22 5.57
C ASP A 98 -15.14 15.86 4.09
N ASP A 99 -15.42 16.82 3.19
CA ASP A 99 -15.28 16.61 1.74
C ASP A 99 -13.83 16.49 1.26
N TRP A 100 -12.85 16.82 2.11
CA TRP A 100 -11.42 16.92 1.77
C TRP A 100 -10.56 15.92 2.51
N LEU A 101 -10.90 15.65 3.76
CA LEU A 101 -10.09 14.87 4.69
C LEU A 101 -10.90 13.81 5.42
N VAL A 102 -10.26 12.68 5.64
CA VAL A 102 -10.65 11.70 6.65
C VAL A 102 -9.48 11.53 7.61
N VAL A 103 -9.74 11.63 8.92
CA VAL A 103 -8.76 11.30 9.95
C VAL A 103 -9.28 10.10 10.72
N ALA A 104 -8.47 9.06 10.79
CA ALA A 104 -8.79 7.84 11.52
C ALA A 104 -7.78 7.57 12.63
N ASP A 105 -8.28 7.12 13.76
CA ASP A 105 -7.46 6.54 14.83
C ASP A 105 -7.19 5.07 14.47
N LYS A 106 -5.93 4.78 14.17
CA LYS A 106 -5.43 3.47 13.77
C LYS A 106 -5.02 2.67 15.01
N PRO A 107 -5.57 1.47 15.20
CA PRO A 107 -5.09 0.61 16.29
C PRO A 107 -3.65 0.13 16.05
N HIS A 108 -3.02 -0.42 17.10
CA HIS A 108 -1.75 -1.13 16.99
C HIS A 108 -1.85 -2.31 16.02
N PHE A 109 -0.74 -2.67 15.42
CA PHE A 109 -0.54 -3.84 14.53
C PHE A 109 -1.32 -3.81 13.20
N MET A 110 -2.05 -2.74 12.91
CA MET A 110 -2.70 -2.51 11.62
C MET A 110 -1.78 -1.69 10.70
N PRO A 111 -1.43 -2.14 9.48
CA PRO A 111 -0.71 -1.30 8.53
C PRO A 111 -1.62 -0.22 7.94
N VAL A 112 -1.03 0.94 7.60
CA VAL A 112 -1.80 2.04 6.97
C VAL A 112 -2.19 1.68 5.53
N THR A 113 -1.29 1.07 4.77
CA THR A 113 -1.49 0.71 3.36
C THR A 113 -1.20 -0.77 3.13
N PRO A 114 -1.76 -1.36 2.05
CA PRO A 114 -1.43 -2.73 1.68
C PRO A 114 0.07 -2.98 1.59
N GLY A 115 0.56 -3.97 2.33
CA GLY A 115 1.98 -4.33 2.38
C GLY A 115 2.21 -5.70 3.02
N GLY A 116 3.22 -6.43 2.54
CA GLY A 116 3.52 -7.77 3.04
C GLY A 116 2.29 -8.68 2.96
N ARG A 117 1.96 -9.33 4.07
CA ARG A 117 0.81 -10.25 4.22
C ARG A 117 -0.53 -9.53 4.46
N PHE A 118 -0.55 -8.22 4.61
CA PHE A 118 -1.75 -7.44 4.87
C PHE A 118 -2.16 -6.68 3.61
N VAL A 119 -3.31 -7.00 3.05
CA VAL A 119 -3.89 -6.36 1.88
C VAL A 119 -5.26 -5.78 2.23
N GLN A 120 -6.23 -6.65 2.49
CA GLN A 120 -7.62 -6.30 2.82
C GLN A 120 -7.75 -5.68 4.21
N ARG A 121 -6.87 -6.07 5.13
CA ARG A 121 -6.89 -5.63 6.54
C ARG A 121 -6.06 -4.38 6.80
N SER A 122 -5.55 -3.70 5.76
CA SER A 122 -4.92 -2.39 5.93
C SER A 122 -5.96 -1.30 6.17
N LEU A 123 -5.57 -0.25 6.92
CA LEU A 123 -6.45 0.86 7.27
C LEU A 123 -7.07 1.51 6.02
N LEU A 124 -6.26 1.76 4.98
CA LEU A 124 -6.73 2.36 3.73
C LEU A 124 -7.84 1.54 3.08
N VAL A 125 -7.67 0.21 2.95
CA VAL A 125 -8.64 -0.66 2.27
C VAL A 125 -9.93 -0.74 3.09
N ARG A 126 -9.83 -0.86 4.40
CA ARG A 126 -10.98 -0.87 5.30
C ARG A 126 -11.78 0.43 5.22
N LEU A 127 -11.11 1.59 5.24
CA LEU A 127 -11.76 2.89 5.11
C LEU A 127 -12.40 3.08 3.75
N ARG A 128 -11.74 2.71 2.65
CA ARG A 128 -12.34 2.76 1.30
C ARG A 128 -13.65 1.97 1.23
N ARG A 129 -13.64 0.74 1.73
CA ARG A 129 -14.85 -0.11 1.76
C ARG A 129 -15.95 0.46 2.65
N ARG A 130 -15.58 0.95 3.84
CA ARG A 130 -16.54 1.49 4.82
C ARG A 130 -17.19 2.78 4.34
N LEU A 131 -16.42 3.66 3.68
CA LEU A 131 -16.85 4.99 3.25
C LEU A 131 -17.33 5.04 1.80
N GLY A 132 -17.02 4.03 0.97
CA GLY A 132 -17.31 4.06 -0.46
C GLY A 132 -16.45 5.10 -1.22
N ILE A 133 -15.27 5.45 -0.71
CA ILE A 133 -14.39 6.49 -1.28
C ILE A 133 -13.18 5.83 -1.93
N ASP A 134 -13.28 5.49 -3.21
CA ASP A 134 -12.20 4.84 -3.96
C ASP A 134 -10.95 5.72 -4.10
N GLY A 135 -11.13 7.04 -4.22
CA GLY A 135 -10.05 8.02 -4.32
C GLY A 135 -9.26 8.24 -3.03
N LEU A 136 -9.73 7.71 -1.89
CA LEU A 136 -9.11 7.92 -0.59
C LEU A 136 -7.63 7.54 -0.63
N SER A 137 -6.77 8.42 -0.14
CA SER A 137 -5.33 8.23 -0.19
C SER A 137 -4.64 8.76 1.06
N PRO A 138 -3.73 8.01 1.68
CA PRO A 138 -3.04 8.48 2.87
C PRO A 138 -2.14 9.67 2.53
N ILE A 139 -2.18 10.69 3.39
CA ILE A 139 -1.31 11.86 3.31
C ILE A 139 0.05 11.54 3.93
N HIS A 140 0.04 10.75 4.98
CA HIS A 140 1.22 10.23 5.68
C HIS A 140 0.98 8.79 6.16
N ARG A 141 1.99 8.20 6.75
CA ARG A 141 1.87 6.88 7.38
C ARG A 141 2.57 6.88 8.73
N ILE A 142 2.13 5.97 9.58
CA ILE A 142 2.81 5.52 10.80
C ILE A 142 3.05 4.03 10.69
N ASP A 143 3.94 3.49 11.48
CA ASP A 143 4.29 2.07 11.42
C ASP A 143 3.14 1.17 11.87
N ARG A 144 3.22 -0.09 11.52
CA ARG A 144 2.19 -1.08 11.85
C ARG A 144 1.98 -1.16 13.36
N GLU A 145 3.07 -1.16 14.12
CA GLU A 145 3.11 -1.25 15.58
C GLU A 145 2.61 0.02 16.28
N THR A 146 2.66 1.17 15.60
CA THR A 146 2.25 2.47 16.16
C THR A 146 0.74 2.64 16.03
N ALA A 147 0.05 2.95 17.10
CA ALA A 147 -1.34 3.42 17.09
C ALA A 147 -1.42 4.94 16.94
N GLY A 148 -2.59 5.45 16.56
CA GLY A 148 -2.87 6.88 16.54
C GLY A 148 -3.32 7.41 15.18
N LEU A 149 -3.34 8.73 15.07
CA LEU A 149 -4.01 9.43 13.98
C LEU A 149 -3.31 9.29 12.64
N VAL A 150 -4.10 8.92 11.62
CA VAL A 150 -3.69 8.91 10.22
C VAL A 150 -4.69 9.71 9.40
N ALA A 151 -4.17 10.67 8.63
CA ALA A 151 -4.96 11.51 7.76
C ALA A 151 -4.92 11.01 6.30
N PHE A 152 -6.07 11.13 5.64
CA PHE A 152 -6.28 10.72 4.25
C PHE A 152 -6.90 11.87 3.46
N ALA A 153 -6.43 12.09 2.24
CA ALA A 153 -7.08 12.98 1.30
C ALA A 153 -8.25 12.24 0.62
N VAL A 154 -9.42 12.89 0.58
CA VAL A 154 -10.62 12.41 -0.12
C VAL A 154 -10.49 12.69 -1.61
N GLN A 155 -10.05 13.90 -1.96
CA GLN A 155 -9.93 14.35 -3.34
C GLN A 155 -8.52 14.08 -3.88
N PRO A 156 -8.36 13.43 -5.05
CA PRO A 156 -7.04 13.12 -5.62
C PRO A 156 -6.16 14.33 -5.90
N ASP A 157 -6.75 15.45 -6.31
CA ASP A 157 -6.06 16.70 -6.67
C ASP A 157 -5.50 17.44 -5.44
N THR A 158 -6.10 17.29 -4.26
CA THR A 158 -5.63 17.91 -3.02
C THR A 158 -4.49 17.14 -2.35
N ARG A 159 -4.28 15.87 -2.72
CA ARG A 159 -3.28 14.98 -2.10
C ARG A 159 -1.88 15.57 -2.07
N ALA A 160 -1.42 16.10 -3.19
CA ALA A 160 -0.06 16.65 -3.29
C ALA A 160 0.16 17.83 -2.35
N GLY A 161 -0.85 18.70 -2.19
CA GLY A 161 -0.83 19.84 -1.27
C GLY A 161 -0.72 19.38 0.18
N TYR A 162 -1.58 18.44 0.60
CA TYR A 162 -1.51 17.90 1.96
C TYR A 162 -0.22 17.14 2.25
N GLN A 163 0.30 16.35 1.30
CA GLN A 163 1.58 15.66 1.47
C GLN A 163 2.75 16.65 1.58
N ALA A 164 2.67 17.80 0.91
CA ALA A 164 3.68 18.86 1.02
C ALA A 164 3.82 19.37 2.46
N LEU A 165 2.73 19.51 3.22
CA LEU A 165 2.78 19.94 4.62
C LEU A 165 3.67 19.03 5.49
N PHE A 166 3.66 17.72 5.24
CA PHE A 166 4.53 16.77 5.94
C PHE A 166 5.97 16.84 5.44
N ARG A 167 6.18 16.93 4.12
CA ARG A 167 7.51 17.07 3.52
C ARG A 167 8.20 18.34 4.01
N ASP A 168 7.46 19.43 4.07
CA ASP A 168 7.96 20.76 4.41
C ASP A 168 7.96 21.00 5.94
N ARG A 169 7.64 19.97 6.72
CA ARG A 169 7.59 19.98 8.20
C ARG A 169 6.64 21.03 8.80
N ALA A 170 5.59 21.39 8.08
CA ALA A 170 4.55 22.33 8.54
C ALA A 170 3.51 21.66 9.47
N VAL A 171 3.65 20.37 9.76
CA VAL A 171 2.77 19.61 10.67
C VAL A 171 3.47 19.34 11.98
N HIS A 172 2.83 19.70 13.10
CA HIS A 172 3.29 19.31 14.42
C HIS A 172 2.78 17.91 14.75
N LYS A 173 3.71 17.00 15.12
CA LYS A 173 3.39 15.63 15.53
C LYS A 173 3.88 15.39 16.95
N ARG A 174 3.01 14.86 17.78
CA ARG A 174 3.34 14.40 19.12
C ARG A 174 3.18 12.89 19.21
N TYR A 175 4.16 12.23 19.81
CA TYR A 175 4.14 10.80 20.07
C TYR A 175 4.40 10.55 21.54
N GLU A 176 3.77 9.51 22.07
CA GLU A 176 4.03 8.98 23.41
C GLU A 176 4.48 7.53 23.25
N ALA A 177 5.48 7.13 24.02
CA ALA A 177 6.01 5.78 24.00
C ALA A 177 6.14 5.26 25.44
N VAL A 178 5.81 3.99 25.62
CA VAL A 178 6.02 3.27 26.86
C VAL A 178 7.20 2.34 26.68
N ALA A 179 8.17 2.42 27.58
CA ALA A 179 9.35 1.58 27.58
C ALA A 179 9.69 1.14 29.03
N PRO A 180 10.46 0.05 29.20
CA PRO A 180 10.99 -0.31 30.50
C PRO A 180 11.79 0.84 31.12
N ALA A 181 11.60 1.09 32.41
CA ALA A 181 12.37 2.09 33.12
C ALA A 181 13.84 1.68 33.18
N LEU A 182 14.72 2.59 32.76
CA LEU A 182 16.18 2.41 32.85
C LEU A 182 16.71 3.48 33.82
N PRO A 183 16.83 3.16 35.13
CA PRO A 183 17.19 4.15 36.16
C PRO A 183 18.52 4.86 35.92
N ALA A 184 19.45 4.21 35.24
CA ALA A 184 20.75 4.80 34.88
C ALA A 184 20.71 5.69 33.62
N LEU A 185 19.55 5.82 32.93
CA LEU A 185 19.42 6.61 31.72
C LEU A 185 19.03 8.06 32.10
N ALA A 186 19.95 8.98 31.90
CA ALA A 186 19.66 10.40 32.04
C ALA A 186 18.76 10.88 30.86
N LEU A 187 17.64 11.51 31.19
CA LEU A 187 16.71 12.12 30.24
C LEU A 187 16.61 13.64 30.51
N PRO A 188 16.38 14.47 29.50
CA PRO A 188 16.22 14.14 28.07
C PRO A 188 17.53 13.75 27.38
N ARG A 189 17.44 12.85 26.37
CA ARG A 189 18.59 12.38 25.59
C ARG A 189 18.31 12.49 24.10
N THR A 190 19.31 12.94 23.34
CA THR A 190 19.24 12.94 21.88
C THR A 190 19.98 11.71 21.34
N HIS A 191 19.29 10.94 20.51
CA HIS A 191 19.87 9.86 19.72
C HIS A 191 19.93 10.27 18.24
N ARG A 192 21.06 10.04 17.57
CA ARG A 192 21.22 10.24 16.12
C ARG A 192 21.73 8.96 15.49
N SER A 193 21.00 8.45 14.50
CA SER A 193 21.39 7.28 13.71
C SER A 193 21.13 7.54 12.23
N ARG A 194 21.86 6.82 11.36
CA ARG A 194 21.48 6.69 9.96
C ARG A 194 20.54 5.50 9.85
N LEU A 195 19.46 5.66 9.08
CA LEU A 195 18.54 4.62 8.66
C LEU A 195 18.91 4.15 7.26
#